data_d9b595fe4806929454f442419594869b
#
_entry.id   d9b595fe4806929454f442419594869b
#
_cell.length_a   1.000
_cell.length_b   1.000
_cell.length_c   1.000
_cell.angle_alpha   90.00
_cell.angle_beta   90.00
_cell.angle_gamma   90.00
#
_symmetry.space_group_name_H-M   'P 1'
#
loop_
_entity.id
_entity.type
_entity.pdbx_description
1 polymer ?
#
loop_
_entity_poly.entity_id
_entity_poly.type
_entity_poly.pdbx_seq_one_letter_code
_entity_poly.pdbx_strand_id
1 'polypeptide(L)'
;MKKIIITATFLLVGGLIFAQDSAKDKSAIDAQIDAIIYSWNNHNYDDLKNYTTENTDWVNVVGMWWKGRKQSQYAHQVYHNTIFKTSVGEKKSVAIRFVTKDVAIAHVEWHFYGGDTLPDGTPPRTKDNPNIDLATLVFVKQKGKWLLEAGQNVHVVPEAQQFDPVKQMPKN
;
A
#
# COMPACT_ATOMS: atom_id res chain seq x y z
N MET A 1 -13.28 -44.73 30.50
CA MET A 1 -13.44 -43.29 30.33
C MET A 1 -12.07 -42.60 30.10
N LYS A 2 -11.44 -42.83 28.93
CA LYS A 2 -10.10 -42.23 28.58
C LYS A 2 -9.95 -41.84 27.12
N LYS A 3 -11.02 -41.34 26.45
CA LYS A 3 -10.94 -40.99 25.02
C LYS A 3 -11.34 -39.55 24.63
N ILE A 4 -11.51 -38.62 25.57
CA ILE A 4 -12.06 -37.27 25.26
C ILE A 4 -10.99 -36.15 25.30
N ILE A 5 -9.75 -36.41 25.79
CA ILE A 5 -8.76 -35.34 25.99
C ILE A 5 -7.88 -35.04 24.77
N ILE A 6 -7.81 -35.93 23.77
CA ILE A 6 -6.88 -35.76 22.62
C ILE A 6 -7.41 -34.82 21.54
N THR A 7 -8.74 -34.65 21.41
CA THR A 7 -9.34 -33.85 20.33
C THR A 7 -9.24 -32.33 20.56
N ALA A 8 -9.24 -31.87 21.80
CA ALA A 8 -9.17 -30.45 22.14
C ALA A 8 -7.79 -29.81 21.90
N THR A 9 -6.71 -30.60 22.05
CA THR A 9 -5.35 -30.11 21.89
C THR A 9 -4.97 -29.87 20.43
N PHE A 10 -5.54 -30.61 19.48
CA PHE A 10 -5.27 -30.44 18.04
C PHE A 10 -5.93 -29.18 17.46
N LEU A 11 -7.09 -28.76 17.95
CA LEU A 11 -7.78 -27.54 17.50
C LEU A 11 -7.05 -26.26 17.96
N LEU A 12 -6.46 -26.28 19.14
CA LEU A 12 -5.68 -25.14 19.67
C LEU A 12 -4.34 -24.94 18.94
N VAL A 13 -3.66 -26.02 18.56
CA VAL A 13 -2.39 -25.95 17.82
C VAL A 13 -2.62 -25.43 16.40
N GLY A 14 -3.69 -25.88 15.72
CA GLY A 14 -4.04 -25.37 14.38
C GLY A 14 -4.33 -23.88 14.38
N GLY A 15 -5.07 -23.36 15.35
CA GLY A 15 -5.39 -21.94 15.46
C GLY A 15 -4.16 -21.06 15.71
N LEU A 16 -3.19 -21.52 16.48
CA LEU A 16 -1.93 -20.79 16.75
C LEU A 16 -1.02 -20.73 15.52
N ILE A 17 -0.95 -21.79 14.72
CA ILE A 17 -0.15 -21.81 13.49
C ILE A 17 -0.71 -20.81 12.45
N PHE A 18 -2.02 -20.81 12.24
CA PHE A 18 -2.65 -19.85 11.31
C PHE A 18 -2.50 -18.39 11.76
N ALA A 19 -2.57 -18.12 13.07
CA ALA A 19 -2.39 -16.78 13.61
C ALA A 19 -0.94 -16.30 13.47
N GLN A 20 0.03 -17.18 13.68
CA GLN A 20 1.46 -16.87 13.56
C GLN A 20 1.87 -16.63 12.11
N ASP A 21 1.38 -17.42 11.15
CA ASP A 21 1.62 -17.22 9.72
C ASP A 21 1.00 -15.91 9.24
N SER A 22 -0.22 -15.59 9.69
CA SER A 22 -0.89 -14.34 9.37
C SER A 22 -0.12 -13.11 9.87
N ALA A 23 0.45 -13.13 11.08
CA ALA A 23 1.24 -12.03 11.63
C ALA A 23 2.54 -11.84 10.85
N LYS A 24 3.24 -12.94 10.51
CA LYS A 24 4.45 -12.92 9.70
C LYS A 24 4.18 -12.38 8.29
N ASP A 25 3.09 -12.81 7.67
CA ASP A 25 2.70 -12.36 6.34
C ASP A 25 2.31 -10.88 6.33
N LYS A 26 1.59 -10.38 7.36
CA LYS A 26 1.33 -8.94 7.52
C LYS A 26 2.61 -8.13 7.62
N SER A 27 3.55 -8.57 8.45
CA SER A 27 4.85 -7.90 8.58
C SER A 27 5.64 -7.91 7.26
N ALA A 28 5.58 -9.01 6.50
CA ALA A 28 6.23 -9.09 5.20
C ALA A 28 5.59 -8.15 4.16
N ILE A 29 4.27 -7.99 4.16
CA ILE A 29 3.56 -7.04 3.30
C ILE A 29 3.90 -5.60 3.71
N ASP A 30 3.90 -5.30 5.01
CA ASP A 30 4.24 -3.97 5.52
C ASP A 30 5.66 -3.56 5.12
N ALA A 31 6.62 -4.50 5.15
CA ALA A 31 7.98 -4.28 4.64
C ALA A 31 8.03 -3.97 3.13
N GLN A 32 7.11 -4.52 2.31
CA GLN A 32 7.02 -4.14 0.89
C GLN A 32 6.44 -2.72 0.74
N ILE A 33 5.49 -2.34 1.61
CA ILE A 33 4.94 -0.97 1.66
C ILE A 33 6.04 0.02 2.06
N ASP A 34 6.90 -0.34 3.02
CA ASP A 34 8.07 0.46 3.37
C ASP A 34 9.07 0.60 2.22
N ALA A 35 9.24 -0.44 1.39
CA ALA A 35 10.09 -0.36 0.20
C ALA A 35 9.52 0.60 -0.86
N ILE A 36 8.18 0.70 -1.00
CA ILE A 36 7.55 1.67 -1.91
C ILE A 36 7.88 3.10 -1.47
N ILE A 37 7.68 3.42 -0.18
CA ILE A 37 7.96 4.78 0.32
C ILE A 37 9.46 5.09 0.36
N TYR A 38 10.30 4.07 0.55
CA TYR A 38 11.74 4.18 0.45
C TYR A 38 12.16 4.60 -0.96
N SER A 39 11.64 3.96 -2.03
CA SER A 39 11.91 4.34 -3.43
C SER A 39 11.47 5.77 -3.73
N TRP A 40 10.28 6.18 -3.21
CA TRP A 40 9.81 7.57 -3.29
C TRP A 40 10.83 8.55 -2.70
N ASN A 41 11.27 8.33 -1.47
CA ASN A 41 12.15 9.26 -0.74
C ASN A 41 13.59 9.28 -1.25
N ASN A 42 14.03 8.21 -1.92
CA ASN A 42 15.34 8.17 -2.59
C ASN A 42 15.26 8.62 -4.05
N HIS A 43 14.06 8.93 -4.58
CA HIS A 43 13.85 9.34 -5.96
C HIS A 43 14.46 8.37 -6.98
N ASN A 44 14.46 7.07 -6.63
CA ASN A 44 15.02 6.00 -7.45
C ASN A 44 14.11 4.78 -7.45
N TYR A 45 13.70 4.34 -8.62
CA TYR A 45 12.80 3.21 -8.84
C TYR A 45 13.48 2.00 -9.48
N ASP A 46 14.81 1.94 -9.52
CA ASP A 46 15.56 0.78 -10.02
C ASP A 46 15.34 -0.47 -9.16
N ASP A 47 14.93 -0.28 -7.92
CA ASP A 47 14.61 -1.32 -6.96
C ASP A 47 13.17 -1.84 -7.05
N LEU A 48 12.30 -1.26 -7.90
CA LEU A 48 10.89 -1.66 -8.09
C LEU A 48 10.75 -3.18 -8.29
N LYS A 49 11.70 -3.80 -8.98
CA LYS A 49 11.76 -5.26 -9.20
C LYS A 49 11.84 -6.09 -7.91
N ASN A 50 12.29 -5.51 -6.81
CA ASN A 50 12.49 -6.20 -5.55
C ASN A 50 11.19 -6.39 -4.77
N TYR A 51 10.18 -5.57 -5.01
CA TYR A 51 8.92 -5.58 -4.27
C TYR A 51 7.66 -5.64 -5.15
N THR A 52 7.79 -5.71 -6.47
CA THR A 52 6.67 -5.85 -7.41
C THR A 52 6.77 -7.13 -8.23
N THR A 53 5.63 -7.61 -8.74
CA THR A 53 5.61 -8.61 -9.79
C THR A 53 6.02 -7.99 -11.13
N GLU A 54 6.29 -8.81 -12.14
CA GLU A 54 6.58 -8.32 -13.49
C GLU A 54 5.36 -7.65 -14.14
N ASN A 55 4.17 -8.13 -13.81
CA ASN A 55 2.90 -7.66 -14.36
C ASN A 55 2.25 -6.54 -13.52
N THR A 56 2.96 -6.01 -12.52
CA THR A 56 2.38 -5.01 -11.61
C THR A 56 1.82 -3.82 -12.37
N ASP A 57 0.57 -3.46 -12.07
CA ASP A 57 -0.10 -2.29 -12.62
C ASP A 57 -0.14 -1.17 -11.59
N TRP A 58 -0.11 0.09 -12.08
CA TRP A 58 -0.32 1.25 -11.23
C TRP A 58 -1.29 2.24 -11.88
N VAL A 59 -2.29 2.68 -11.10
CA VAL A 59 -3.16 3.79 -11.47
C VAL A 59 -2.86 4.96 -10.53
N ASN A 60 -2.38 6.07 -11.07
CA ASN A 60 -2.05 7.24 -10.26
C ASN A 60 -3.28 8.08 -9.90
N VAL A 61 -3.09 9.10 -9.05
CA VAL A 61 -4.16 9.98 -8.52
C VAL A 61 -4.97 10.72 -9.59
N VAL A 62 -4.43 10.88 -10.80
CA VAL A 62 -5.11 11.53 -11.93
C VAL A 62 -5.59 10.55 -13.00
N GLY A 63 -5.62 9.25 -12.69
CA GLY A 63 -6.19 8.21 -13.54
C GLY A 63 -5.28 7.70 -14.67
N MET A 64 -3.99 8.01 -14.66
CA MET A 64 -3.05 7.41 -15.61
C MET A 64 -2.78 5.97 -15.19
N TRP A 65 -3.00 5.04 -16.11
CA TRP A 65 -2.80 3.61 -15.88
C TRP A 65 -1.52 3.11 -16.56
N TRP A 66 -0.54 2.72 -15.78
CA TRP A 66 0.73 2.16 -16.22
C TRP A 66 0.72 0.65 -16.08
N LYS A 67 0.89 -0.04 -17.20
CA LYS A 67 0.75 -1.49 -17.33
C LYS A 67 2.10 -2.18 -17.26
N GLY A 68 2.23 -3.09 -16.33
CA GLY A 68 3.45 -3.84 -16.08
C GLY A 68 4.55 -3.01 -15.41
N ARG A 69 5.48 -3.69 -14.77
CA ARG A 69 6.59 -3.08 -14.02
C ARG A 69 7.36 -2.04 -14.84
N LYS A 70 7.63 -2.34 -16.12
CA LYS A 70 8.43 -1.45 -16.98
C LYS A 70 7.81 -0.07 -17.14
N GLN A 71 6.49 0.01 -17.39
CA GLN A 71 5.81 1.30 -17.51
C GLN A 71 5.72 2.00 -16.17
N SER A 72 5.39 1.26 -15.09
CA SER A 72 5.29 1.79 -13.74
C SER A 72 6.63 2.38 -13.28
N GLN A 73 7.74 1.67 -13.49
CA GLN A 73 9.09 2.15 -13.17
C GLN A 73 9.45 3.41 -13.96
N TYR A 74 9.26 3.39 -15.28
CA TYR A 74 9.58 4.52 -16.14
C TYR A 74 8.82 5.77 -15.75
N ALA A 75 7.50 5.65 -15.58
CA ALA A 75 6.65 6.79 -15.25
C ALA A 75 6.98 7.41 -13.89
N HIS A 76 7.15 6.59 -12.84
CA HIS A 76 7.59 7.08 -11.55
C HIS A 76 8.95 7.79 -11.65
N GLN A 77 9.92 7.18 -12.32
CA GLN A 77 11.26 7.77 -12.45
C GLN A 77 11.24 9.12 -13.18
N VAL A 78 10.43 9.25 -14.24
CA VAL A 78 10.26 10.54 -14.94
C VAL A 78 9.72 11.61 -14.01
N TYR A 79 8.67 11.31 -13.21
CA TYR A 79 8.12 12.27 -12.25
C TYR A 79 9.13 12.63 -11.15
N HIS A 80 9.92 11.66 -10.68
CA HIS A 80 10.94 11.88 -9.66
C HIS A 80 12.20 12.59 -10.18
N ASN A 81 12.43 12.59 -11.48
CA ASN A 81 13.44 13.42 -12.12
C ASN A 81 12.97 14.85 -12.38
N THR A 82 11.66 15.13 -12.22
CA THR A 82 11.03 16.41 -12.55
C THR A 82 10.27 16.97 -11.35
N ILE A 83 8.95 16.88 -11.35
CA ILE A 83 8.07 17.56 -10.38
C ILE A 83 8.18 17.03 -8.94
N PHE A 84 8.61 15.79 -8.73
CA PHE A 84 8.75 15.19 -7.40
C PHE A 84 10.19 15.04 -6.92
N LYS A 85 11.17 15.66 -7.59
CA LYS A 85 12.61 15.49 -7.30
C LYS A 85 13.03 15.87 -5.86
N THR A 86 12.23 16.64 -5.15
CA THR A 86 12.46 17.04 -3.74
C THR A 86 11.28 16.70 -2.84
N SER A 87 10.31 15.92 -3.35
CA SER A 87 9.16 15.55 -2.55
C SER A 87 9.52 14.49 -1.51
N VAL A 88 8.81 14.54 -0.39
CA VAL A 88 8.94 13.58 0.71
C VAL A 88 7.60 12.89 0.92
N GLY A 89 7.63 11.59 1.11
CA GLY A 89 6.47 10.76 1.43
C GLY A 89 6.60 10.15 2.83
N GLU A 90 5.50 10.12 3.56
CA GLU A 90 5.39 9.48 4.85
C GLU A 90 4.25 8.47 4.88
N LYS A 91 4.51 7.24 5.33
CA LYS A 91 3.48 6.24 5.64
C LYS A 91 2.83 6.59 6.97
N LYS A 92 1.51 6.77 7.02
CA LYS A 92 0.77 7.14 8.24
C LYS A 92 -0.01 5.99 8.84
N SER A 93 -0.78 5.29 8.05
CA SER A 93 -1.56 4.15 8.52
C SER A 93 -1.59 3.03 7.48
N VAL A 94 -1.72 1.80 7.95
CA VAL A 94 -1.83 0.60 7.12
C VAL A 94 -2.91 -0.31 7.67
N ALA A 95 -3.84 -0.74 6.81
CA ALA A 95 -4.81 -1.78 7.11
C ALA A 95 -4.66 -2.92 6.11
N ILE A 96 -4.24 -4.11 6.57
CA ILE A 96 -4.01 -5.29 5.74
C ILE A 96 -5.08 -6.34 6.04
N ARG A 97 -5.72 -6.85 5.00
CA ARG A 97 -6.62 -8.01 5.06
C ARG A 97 -6.25 -9.06 4.01
N PHE A 98 -6.33 -10.31 4.38
CA PHE A 98 -6.13 -11.41 3.44
C PHE A 98 -7.44 -11.75 2.72
N VAL A 99 -7.36 -11.91 1.40
CA VAL A 99 -8.46 -12.42 0.56
C VAL A 99 -8.34 -13.94 0.47
N THR A 100 -7.12 -14.42 0.30
CA THR A 100 -6.74 -15.85 0.37
C THR A 100 -5.42 -15.98 1.13
N LYS A 101 -4.90 -17.18 1.30
CA LYS A 101 -3.56 -17.38 1.88
C LYS A 101 -2.41 -16.77 1.07
N ASP A 102 -2.64 -16.47 -0.21
CA ASP A 102 -1.65 -15.97 -1.16
C ASP A 102 -2.02 -14.61 -1.79
N VAL A 103 -3.15 -14.00 -1.37
CA VAL A 103 -3.61 -12.69 -1.87
C VAL A 103 -4.04 -11.82 -0.70
N ALA A 104 -3.53 -10.61 -0.65
CA ALA A 104 -3.89 -9.61 0.35
C ALA A 104 -4.19 -8.26 -0.30
N ILE A 105 -5.05 -7.49 0.37
CA ILE A 105 -5.31 -6.08 0.06
C ILE A 105 -4.83 -5.26 1.24
N ALA A 106 -4.08 -4.21 0.96
CA ALA A 106 -3.69 -3.19 1.93
C ALA A 106 -4.28 -1.84 1.54
N HIS A 107 -4.85 -1.13 2.52
CA HIS A 107 -5.14 0.29 2.40
C HIS A 107 -4.07 1.05 3.18
N VAL A 108 -3.44 2.03 2.52
CA VAL A 108 -2.32 2.79 3.07
C VAL A 108 -2.61 4.26 2.95
N GLU A 109 -2.54 4.99 4.05
CA GLU A 109 -2.55 6.44 4.05
C GLU A 109 -1.12 6.97 3.93
N TRP A 110 -0.91 7.79 2.92
CA TRP A 110 0.36 8.45 2.65
C TRP A 110 0.20 9.96 2.78
N HIS A 111 1.23 10.62 3.32
CA HIS A 111 1.33 12.07 3.30
C HIS A 111 2.51 12.49 2.44
N PHE A 112 2.26 13.33 1.44
CA PHE A 112 3.29 13.83 0.52
C PHE A 112 3.40 15.35 0.58
N TYR A 113 4.64 15.86 0.62
CA TYR A 113 4.94 17.29 0.63
C TYR A 113 6.28 17.56 -0.06
N GLY A 114 6.59 18.84 -0.34
CA GLY A 114 7.73 19.22 -1.16
C GLY A 114 7.50 18.97 -2.65
N GLY A 115 8.55 18.93 -3.41
CA GLY A 115 8.51 18.87 -4.87
C GLY A 115 8.56 20.25 -5.50
N ASP A 116 8.33 20.30 -6.82
CA ASP A 116 8.28 21.54 -7.58
C ASP A 116 6.83 22.00 -7.81
N THR A 117 6.64 23.24 -8.24
CA THR A 117 5.36 23.75 -8.71
C THR A 117 4.89 22.91 -9.90
N LEU A 118 3.63 22.48 -9.86
CA LEU A 118 3.02 21.69 -10.93
C LEU A 118 2.88 22.51 -12.22
N PRO A 119 2.73 21.87 -13.40
CA PRO A 119 2.58 22.57 -14.67
C PRO A 119 1.39 23.53 -14.76
N ASP A 120 0.35 23.32 -13.94
CA ASP A 120 -0.83 24.19 -13.84
C ASP A 120 -0.63 25.39 -12.89
N GLY A 121 0.58 25.54 -12.33
CA GLY A 121 0.92 26.59 -11.38
C GLY A 121 0.61 26.27 -9.92
N THR A 122 0.11 25.09 -9.61
CA THR A 122 -0.15 24.65 -8.22
C THR A 122 1.19 24.55 -7.46
N PRO A 123 1.36 25.27 -6.32
CA PRO A 123 2.60 25.21 -5.56
C PRO A 123 2.73 23.87 -4.82
N PRO A 124 3.96 23.44 -4.46
CA PRO A 124 4.18 22.26 -3.66
C PRO A 124 3.51 22.36 -2.29
N ARG A 125 3.08 21.23 -1.76
CA ARG A 125 2.54 21.15 -0.41
C ARG A 125 3.64 21.26 0.63
N THR A 126 3.25 21.72 1.84
CA THR A 126 4.15 21.77 2.99
C THR A 126 3.94 20.58 3.91
N LYS A 127 4.88 20.34 4.82
CA LYS A 127 4.75 19.29 5.83
C LYS A 127 3.53 19.47 6.75
N ASP A 128 3.18 20.72 7.06
CA ASP A 128 2.02 21.04 7.91
C ASP A 128 0.70 20.98 7.13
N ASN A 129 0.75 20.98 5.81
CA ASN A 129 -0.41 20.85 4.93
C ASN A 129 -0.06 19.91 3.73
N PRO A 130 0.14 18.61 3.97
CA PRO A 130 0.53 17.65 2.94
C PRO A 130 -0.63 17.32 1.99
N ASN A 131 -0.32 16.75 0.83
CA ASN A 131 -1.28 15.94 0.11
C ASN A 131 -1.49 14.64 0.88
N ILE A 132 -2.74 14.30 1.15
CA ILE A 132 -3.12 13.04 1.77
C ILE A 132 -3.65 12.13 0.67
N ASP A 133 -3.01 11.00 0.49
CA ASP A 133 -3.44 9.98 -0.47
C ASP A 133 -3.86 8.71 0.27
N LEU A 134 -4.92 8.07 -0.20
CA LEU A 134 -5.32 6.73 0.20
C LEU A 134 -5.01 5.78 -0.94
N ALA A 135 -4.09 4.86 -0.71
CA ALA A 135 -3.76 3.81 -1.67
C ALA A 135 -4.52 2.51 -1.38
N THR A 136 -4.94 1.85 -2.45
CA THR A 136 -5.35 0.44 -2.42
C THR A 136 -4.29 -0.37 -3.15
N LEU A 137 -3.63 -1.27 -2.41
CA LEU A 137 -2.53 -2.10 -2.88
C LEU A 137 -2.95 -3.57 -2.85
N VAL A 138 -2.75 -4.29 -3.94
CA VAL A 138 -2.98 -5.72 -4.03
C VAL A 138 -1.64 -6.44 -4.02
N PHE A 139 -1.45 -7.32 -3.04
CA PHE A 139 -0.26 -8.14 -2.92
C PHE A 139 -0.56 -9.59 -3.23
N VAL A 140 0.37 -10.25 -3.91
CA VAL A 140 0.34 -11.70 -4.18
C VAL A 140 1.58 -12.37 -3.63
N LYS A 141 1.43 -13.59 -3.11
CA LYS A 141 2.55 -14.40 -2.60
C LYS A 141 3.06 -15.31 -3.69
N GLN A 142 4.26 -15.06 -4.19
CA GLN A 142 4.92 -15.86 -5.22
C GLN A 142 6.21 -16.44 -4.68
N LYS A 143 6.35 -17.77 -4.73
CA LYS A 143 7.53 -18.50 -4.22
C LYS A 143 7.89 -18.11 -2.78
N GLY A 144 6.86 -17.92 -1.93
CA GLY A 144 7.02 -17.55 -0.53
C GLY A 144 7.29 -16.08 -0.25
N LYS A 145 7.36 -15.21 -1.25
CA LYS A 145 7.59 -13.78 -1.13
C LYS A 145 6.33 -12.98 -1.52
N TRP A 146 5.94 -12.02 -0.69
CA TRP A 146 4.88 -11.07 -1.02
C TRP A 146 5.39 -9.99 -1.97
N LEU A 147 4.66 -9.76 -3.06
CA LEU A 147 4.98 -8.79 -4.10
C LEU A 147 3.73 -7.98 -4.45
N LEU A 148 3.91 -6.71 -4.75
CA LEU A 148 2.84 -5.84 -5.26
C LEU A 148 2.44 -6.28 -6.66
N GLU A 149 1.16 -6.56 -6.86
CA GLU A 149 0.56 -6.92 -8.15
C GLU A 149 -0.18 -5.75 -8.79
N ALA A 150 -0.86 -4.94 -7.98
CA ALA A 150 -1.52 -3.75 -8.45
C ALA A 150 -1.56 -2.67 -7.36
N GLY A 151 -1.47 -1.42 -7.76
CA GLY A 151 -1.62 -0.27 -6.88
C GLY A 151 -2.48 0.81 -7.51
N GLN A 152 -3.29 1.46 -6.68
CA GLN A 152 -4.02 2.67 -7.05
C GLN A 152 -4.02 3.61 -5.86
N ASN A 153 -3.80 4.90 -6.09
CA ASN A 153 -3.97 5.93 -5.08
C ASN A 153 -4.94 7.00 -5.54
N VAL A 154 -5.64 7.58 -4.58
CA VAL A 154 -6.57 8.69 -4.76
C VAL A 154 -6.27 9.77 -3.73
N HIS A 155 -6.48 11.03 -4.09
CA HIS A 155 -6.42 12.12 -3.11
C HIS A 155 -7.59 12.04 -2.14
N VAL A 156 -7.28 12.18 -0.86
CA VAL A 156 -8.30 12.42 0.17
C VAL A 156 -8.70 13.88 0.10
N VAL A 157 -10.00 14.13 -0.14
CA VAL A 157 -10.59 15.46 -0.18
C VAL A 157 -11.31 15.72 1.14
N PRO A 158 -10.72 16.51 2.07
CA PRO A 158 -11.28 16.68 3.42
C PRO A 158 -12.71 17.23 3.43
N GLU A 159 -13.03 18.13 2.48
CA GLU A 159 -14.35 18.71 2.33
C GLU A 159 -15.41 17.68 1.95
N ALA A 160 -15.03 16.65 1.16
CA ALA A 160 -15.92 15.56 0.80
C ALA A 160 -16.15 14.58 1.96
N GLN A 161 -15.16 14.40 2.83
CA GLN A 161 -15.22 13.47 3.96
C GLN A 161 -16.31 13.81 4.99
N GLN A 162 -16.73 15.08 5.07
CA GLN A 162 -17.83 15.48 5.97
C GLN A 162 -19.18 14.90 5.50
N PHE A 163 -19.33 14.58 4.22
CA PHE A 163 -20.57 14.03 3.64
C PHE A 163 -20.56 12.50 3.56
N ASP A 164 -19.57 11.83 4.16
CA ASP A 164 -19.51 10.38 4.16
C ASP A 164 -20.76 9.77 4.85
N PRO A 165 -21.61 9.04 4.10
CA PRO A 165 -22.85 8.48 4.64
C PRO A 165 -22.60 7.42 5.72
N VAL A 166 -21.43 6.79 5.75
CA VAL A 166 -21.07 5.81 6.79
C VAL A 166 -21.06 6.43 8.18
N LYS A 167 -20.74 7.73 8.30
CA LYS A 167 -20.77 8.47 9.56
C LYS A 167 -22.20 8.62 10.15
N GLN A 168 -23.22 8.37 9.33
CA GLN A 168 -24.64 8.46 9.72
C GLN A 168 -25.26 7.08 9.98
N MET A 169 -24.48 5.98 9.85
CA MET A 169 -24.98 4.64 10.15
C MET A 169 -25.37 4.52 11.62
N PRO A 170 -26.52 3.87 11.93
CA PRO A 170 -26.89 3.55 13.30
C PRO A 170 -25.74 2.75 13.96
N LYS A 171 -25.38 3.15 15.17
CA LYS A 171 -24.46 2.34 15.98
C LYS A 171 -25.28 1.15 16.52
N ASN A 172 -24.95 -0.07 16.05
CA ASN A 172 -25.53 -1.32 16.60
C ASN A 172 -25.04 -1.55 18.02
#